data_2c83622606cfa180a8a77ca394ab10ba
#
_entry.id   2c83622606cfa180a8a77ca394ab10ba
#
_cell.length_a   1.000
_cell.length_b   1.000
_cell.length_c   1.000
_cell.angle_alpha   90.00
_cell.angle_beta   90.00
_cell.angle_gamma   90.00
#
_symmetry.space_group_name_H-M   'P 1'
#
loop_
_entity.id
_entity.type
_entity.pdbx_description
1 polymer ?
#
loop_
_entity_poly.entity_id
_entity_poly.type
_entity_poly.pdbx_seq_one_letter_code
_entity_poly.pdbx_strand_id
1 'polypeptide(L)'
;MYKRQLLFADGGLSALGINVMNMAIVTSVTAWVVVKYWIKFIGKTSSSLIIVSVLSGIVSVVFSSIAFMVQYILGGTISIPVGTVLIAMISVHFLIGLGEGVITALIIGLLIRVRPDLIYAYDREDKNTRAVSFYGLFIMLILLLSLITPFASSSPDGLEYVAEEFGFQETDGIVLLLEDYGISTINNNFVSTFLSALLGIASIAIITAMFMKRRESGKNS
;
A
#
# COMPACT_ATOMS: atom_id res chain seq x y z
N MET A 1 -2.15 7.32 -0.51
CA MET A 1 -1.42 7.96 0.55
C MET A 1 -1.89 9.37 0.91
N TYR A 2 -1.92 10.36 0.03
CA TYR A 2 -2.47 11.70 0.32
C TYR A 2 -3.78 11.73 1.10
N LYS A 3 -4.69 10.80 0.80
CA LYS A 3 -6.00 10.77 1.44
C LYS A 3 -5.98 10.15 2.82
N ARG A 4 -5.08 9.19 3.04
CA ARG A 4 -4.87 8.61 4.36
C ARG A 4 -4.43 9.72 5.31
N GLN A 5 -3.42 10.50 4.97
CA GLN A 5 -2.94 11.58 5.81
C GLN A 5 -3.88 12.80 5.90
N LEU A 6 -4.62 13.12 4.81
CA LEU A 6 -5.57 14.23 4.83
C LEU A 6 -6.88 13.90 5.55
N LEU A 7 -7.32 12.64 5.51
CA LEU A 7 -8.57 12.20 6.13
C LEU A 7 -8.38 11.61 7.52
N PHE A 8 -7.28 10.89 7.73
CA PHE A 8 -7.03 10.10 8.94
C PHE A 8 -5.88 10.64 9.80
N ALA A 9 -5.19 11.67 9.36
CA ALA A 9 -4.02 12.28 10.01
C ALA A 9 -2.85 11.32 10.34
N ASP A 10 -2.87 10.12 9.78
CA ASP A 10 -1.92 9.06 10.04
C ASP A 10 -0.47 9.47 9.68
N GLY A 11 0.41 9.52 10.68
CA GLY A 11 1.78 10.03 10.57
C GLY A 11 1.90 11.56 10.49
N GLY A 12 0.79 12.30 10.63
CA GLY A 12 0.73 13.76 10.62
C GLY A 12 0.92 14.39 9.22
N LEU A 13 0.43 15.61 9.05
CA LEU A 13 0.56 16.36 7.78
C LEU A 13 2.00 16.77 7.48
N SER A 14 2.84 16.97 8.49
CA SER A 14 4.26 17.31 8.35
C SER A 14 5.06 16.20 7.69
N ALA A 15 4.71 14.95 7.91
CA ALA A 15 5.35 13.79 7.30
C ALA A 15 4.83 13.47 5.89
N LEU A 16 3.83 14.20 5.37
CA LEU A 16 3.19 13.91 4.08
C LEU A 16 4.19 13.76 2.92
N GLY A 17 5.17 14.66 2.84
CA GLY A 17 6.16 14.64 1.76
C GLY A 17 7.04 13.39 1.80
N ILE A 18 7.53 13.03 2.98
CA ILE A 18 8.36 11.85 3.23
C ILE A 18 7.55 10.58 2.94
N ASN A 19 6.33 10.51 3.43
CA ASN A 19 5.46 9.36 3.23
C ASN A 19 5.09 9.14 1.76
N VAL A 20 4.76 10.22 1.03
CA VAL A 20 4.51 10.12 -0.43
C VAL A 20 5.77 9.66 -1.17
N MET A 21 6.93 10.20 -0.81
CA MET A 21 8.18 9.79 -1.44
C MET A 21 8.49 8.31 -1.19
N ASN A 22 8.46 7.86 0.07
CA ASN A 22 8.89 6.52 0.44
C ASN A 22 7.84 5.45 0.10
N MET A 23 6.58 5.66 0.50
CA MET A 23 5.54 4.63 0.40
C MET A 23 4.77 4.67 -0.92
N ALA A 24 4.84 5.75 -1.71
CA ALA A 24 4.19 5.79 -3.01
C ALA A 24 5.19 5.76 -4.17
N ILE A 25 6.21 6.63 -4.18
CA ILE A 25 7.13 6.73 -5.31
C ILE A 25 8.19 5.63 -5.25
N VAL A 26 8.94 5.54 -4.16
CA VAL A 26 10.05 4.57 -4.04
C VAL A 26 9.53 3.14 -4.16
N THR A 27 8.48 2.77 -3.44
CA THR A 27 7.91 1.41 -3.51
C THR A 27 7.42 1.08 -4.91
N SER A 28 6.67 1.98 -5.55
CA SER A 28 6.10 1.73 -6.89
C SER A 28 7.19 1.62 -7.96
N VAL A 29 8.18 2.50 -7.95
CA VAL A 29 9.29 2.46 -8.91
C VAL A 29 10.13 1.21 -8.70
N THR A 30 10.46 0.86 -7.46
CA THR A 30 11.24 -0.34 -7.13
C THR A 30 10.51 -1.60 -7.56
N ALA A 31 9.23 -1.75 -7.21
CA ALA A 31 8.42 -2.89 -7.62
C ALA A 31 8.34 -3.00 -9.15
N TRP A 32 8.11 -1.89 -9.84
CA TRP A 32 8.09 -1.86 -11.31
C TRP A 32 9.43 -2.31 -11.92
N VAL A 33 10.55 -1.85 -11.39
CA VAL A 33 11.89 -2.25 -11.84
C VAL A 33 12.09 -3.75 -11.65
N VAL A 34 11.79 -4.27 -10.45
CA VAL A 34 11.93 -5.71 -10.15
C VAL A 34 11.09 -6.54 -11.11
N VAL A 35 9.81 -6.22 -11.28
CA VAL A 35 8.89 -6.94 -12.17
C VAL A 35 9.36 -6.86 -13.62
N LYS A 36 9.76 -5.68 -14.10
CA LYS A 36 10.23 -5.47 -15.47
C LYS A 36 11.43 -6.33 -15.81
N TYR A 37 12.45 -6.35 -14.95
CA TYR A 37 13.64 -7.16 -15.18
C TYR A 37 13.37 -8.66 -15.02
N TRP A 38 12.56 -9.06 -14.02
CA TRP A 38 12.17 -10.45 -13.84
C TRP A 38 11.49 -11.03 -15.08
N ILE A 39 10.46 -10.34 -15.58
CA ILE A 39 9.72 -10.78 -16.77
C ILE A 39 10.62 -10.89 -18.00
N LYS A 40 11.59 -9.99 -18.14
CA LYS A 40 12.54 -10.03 -19.25
C LYS A 40 13.40 -11.29 -19.26
N PHE A 41 13.77 -11.81 -18.09
CA PHE A 41 14.68 -12.96 -17.99
C PHE A 41 13.98 -14.29 -17.78
N ILE A 42 12.82 -14.32 -17.10
CA ILE A 42 12.14 -15.54 -16.67
C ILE A 42 10.82 -15.77 -17.43
N GLY A 43 10.24 -14.70 -17.96
CA GLY A 43 9.01 -14.77 -18.74
C GLY A 43 7.74 -14.45 -17.93
N LYS A 44 6.58 -14.56 -18.59
CA LYS A 44 5.26 -14.10 -18.13
C LYS A 44 4.31 -15.22 -17.71
N THR A 45 4.84 -16.32 -17.19
CA THR A 45 4.00 -17.43 -16.71
C THR A 45 3.30 -17.09 -15.41
N SER A 46 2.19 -17.76 -15.08
CA SER A 46 1.46 -17.59 -13.84
C SER A 46 2.38 -17.75 -12.62
N SER A 47 3.19 -18.80 -12.59
CA SER A 47 4.14 -19.06 -11.49
C SER A 47 5.20 -17.97 -11.39
N SER A 48 5.72 -17.50 -12.53
CA SER A 48 6.69 -16.39 -12.57
C SER A 48 6.12 -15.11 -11.98
N LEU A 49 4.87 -14.76 -12.31
CA LEU A 49 4.20 -13.58 -11.81
C LEU A 49 3.91 -13.67 -10.30
N ILE A 50 3.54 -14.83 -9.79
CA ILE A 50 3.34 -15.06 -8.36
C ILE A 50 4.65 -14.89 -7.59
N ILE A 51 5.74 -15.51 -8.08
CA ILE A 51 7.05 -15.40 -7.43
C ILE A 51 7.56 -13.96 -7.42
N VAL A 52 7.49 -13.26 -8.57
CA VAL A 52 7.96 -11.88 -8.64
C VAL A 52 7.10 -10.94 -7.80
N SER A 53 5.83 -11.25 -7.57
CA SER A 53 4.98 -10.47 -6.66
C SER A 53 5.50 -10.51 -5.23
N VAL A 54 5.92 -11.69 -4.74
CA VAL A 54 6.56 -11.80 -3.41
C VAL A 54 7.87 -11.02 -3.37
N LEU A 55 8.74 -11.24 -4.36
CA LEU A 55 10.05 -10.58 -4.40
C LEU A 55 9.92 -9.06 -4.53
N SER A 56 9.00 -8.56 -5.36
CA SER A 56 8.79 -7.13 -5.51
C SER A 56 8.24 -6.48 -4.24
N GLY A 57 7.37 -7.18 -3.50
CA GLY A 57 6.91 -6.74 -2.18
C GLY A 57 8.08 -6.55 -1.22
N ILE A 58 8.87 -7.60 -1.00
CA ILE A 58 10.03 -7.55 -0.10
C ILE A 58 11.01 -6.44 -0.50
N VAL A 59 11.43 -6.43 -1.76
CA VAL A 59 12.45 -5.49 -2.24
C VAL A 59 11.95 -4.05 -2.16
N SER A 60 10.68 -3.78 -2.54
CA SER A 60 10.14 -2.42 -2.53
C SER A 60 10.03 -1.85 -1.12
N VAL A 61 9.62 -2.64 -0.14
CA VAL A 61 9.48 -2.21 1.25
C VAL A 61 10.85 -1.97 1.89
N VAL A 62 11.82 -2.85 1.65
CA VAL A 62 13.20 -2.65 2.11
C VAL A 62 13.84 -1.41 1.47
N PHE A 63 13.62 -1.16 0.17
CA PHE A 63 14.12 0.07 -0.47
C PHE A 63 13.45 1.33 0.08
N SER A 64 12.17 1.26 0.46
CA SER A 64 11.49 2.36 1.14
C SER A 64 12.16 2.70 2.48
N SER A 65 12.54 1.69 3.28
CA SER A 65 13.26 1.91 4.54
C SER A 65 14.65 2.50 4.32
N ILE A 66 15.36 2.08 3.27
CA ILE A 66 16.65 2.67 2.89
C ILE A 66 16.49 4.13 2.45
N ALA A 67 15.46 4.45 1.67
CA ALA A 67 15.17 5.83 1.26
C ALA A 67 14.86 6.72 2.47
N PHE A 68 14.12 6.21 3.47
CA PHE A 68 13.92 6.89 4.74
C PHE A 68 15.25 7.15 5.45
N MET A 69 16.16 6.18 5.50
CA MET A 69 17.48 6.36 6.12
C MET A 69 18.33 7.43 5.44
N VAL A 70 18.26 7.53 4.11
CA VAL A 70 18.92 8.62 3.39
C VAL A 70 18.36 9.98 3.82
N GLN A 71 17.04 10.10 3.92
CA GLN A 71 16.37 11.33 4.39
C GLN A 71 16.73 11.65 5.86
N TYR A 72 16.80 10.62 6.70
CA TYR A 72 17.22 10.75 8.10
C TYR A 72 18.65 11.29 8.23
N ILE A 73 19.59 10.79 7.42
CA ILE A 73 20.98 11.26 7.40
C ILE A 73 21.07 12.74 6.95
N LEU A 74 20.22 13.14 5.99
CA LEU A 74 20.25 14.48 5.40
C LEU A 74 19.55 15.54 6.27
N GLY A 75 18.55 15.16 7.06
CA GLY A 75 17.70 16.12 7.77
C GLY A 75 17.30 15.73 9.20
N GLY A 76 17.77 14.59 9.70
CA GLY A 76 17.46 14.17 11.06
C GLY A 76 18.15 15.03 12.11
N THR A 77 17.40 15.44 13.13
CA THR A 77 17.89 16.28 14.23
C THR A 77 18.30 15.48 15.47
N ILE A 78 18.05 14.17 15.48
CA ILE A 78 18.25 13.30 16.64
C ILE A 78 19.56 12.53 16.48
N SER A 79 20.40 12.53 17.53
CA SER A 79 21.72 11.93 17.55
C SER A 79 21.67 10.43 17.91
N ILE A 80 20.99 9.62 17.11
CA ILE A 80 21.06 8.16 17.24
C ILE A 80 22.04 7.61 16.20
N PRO A 81 22.87 6.59 16.53
CA PRO A 81 23.79 6.00 15.57
C PRO A 81 23.05 5.47 14.33
N VAL A 82 23.41 6.00 13.17
CA VAL A 82 22.78 5.66 11.88
C VAL A 82 22.73 4.16 11.62
N GLY A 83 23.82 3.44 11.97
CA GLY A 83 23.90 1.99 11.79
C GLY A 83 22.85 1.22 12.60
N THR A 84 22.53 1.66 13.82
CA THR A 84 21.54 1.04 14.69
C THR A 84 20.14 1.21 14.10
N VAL A 85 19.77 2.42 13.70
CA VAL A 85 18.48 2.70 13.07
C VAL A 85 18.35 1.96 11.73
N LEU A 86 19.41 1.93 10.93
CA LEU A 86 19.42 1.21 9.64
C LEU A 86 19.13 -0.28 9.80
N ILE A 87 19.80 -0.95 10.75
CA ILE A 87 19.59 -2.37 10.98
C ILE A 87 18.17 -2.64 11.47
N ALA A 88 17.67 -1.85 12.42
CA ALA A 88 16.30 -1.98 12.91
C ALA A 88 15.27 -1.78 11.77
N MET A 89 15.41 -0.71 11.00
CA MET A 89 14.53 -0.40 9.87
C MET A 89 14.52 -1.52 8.82
N ILE A 90 15.70 -2.00 8.39
CA ILE A 90 15.76 -3.08 7.39
C ILE A 90 15.16 -4.37 7.95
N SER A 91 15.45 -4.73 9.20
CA SER A 91 14.96 -5.98 9.79
C SER A 91 13.44 -6.02 9.89
N VAL A 92 12.84 -4.97 10.41
CA VAL A 92 11.38 -4.86 10.54
C VAL A 92 10.72 -4.79 9.16
N HIS A 93 11.23 -3.95 8.26
CA HIS A 93 10.66 -3.79 6.92
C HIS A 93 10.84 -5.02 6.03
N PHE A 94 11.86 -5.85 6.26
CA PHE A 94 11.98 -7.14 5.60
C PHE A 94 10.83 -8.09 5.99
N LEU A 95 10.48 -8.16 7.27
CA LEU A 95 9.35 -8.99 7.74
C LEU A 95 8.01 -8.47 7.22
N ILE A 96 7.80 -7.15 7.24
CA ILE A 96 6.62 -6.51 6.65
C ILE A 96 6.54 -6.82 5.15
N GLY A 97 7.65 -6.65 4.43
CA GLY A 97 7.73 -6.90 2.99
C GLY A 97 7.44 -8.36 2.62
N LEU A 98 7.80 -9.31 3.49
CA LEU A 98 7.43 -10.72 3.32
C LEU A 98 5.91 -10.90 3.38
N GLY A 99 5.26 -10.33 4.39
CA GLY A 99 3.80 -10.35 4.54
C GLY A 99 3.08 -9.68 3.37
N GLU A 100 3.48 -8.48 3.00
CA GLU A 100 2.92 -7.73 1.86
C GLU A 100 3.14 -8.46 0.53
N GLY A 101 4.31 -9.05 0.36
CA GLY A 101 4.63 -9.84 -0.83
C GLY A 101 3.74 -11.08 -0.97
N VAL A 102 3.47 -11.80 0.12
CA VAL A 102 2.55 -12.94 0.13
C VAL A 102 1.13 -12.50 -0.19
N ILE A 103 0.63 -11.44 0.44
CA ILE A 103 -0.72 -10.90 0.17
C ILE A 103 -0.82 -10.48 -1.31
N THR A 104 0.17 -9.79 -1.85
CA THR A 104 0.21 -9.38 -3.25
C THR A 104 0.19 -10.59 -4.18
N ALA A 105 0.97 -11.62 -3.88
CA ALA A 105 1.00 -12.86 -4.66
C ALA A 105 -0.35 -13.61 -4.65
N LEU A 106 -1.05 -13.62 -3.53
CA LEU A 106 -2.40 -14.19 -3.41
C LEU A 106 -3.41 -13.42 -4.28
N ILE A 107 -3.36 -12.08 -4.24
CA ILE A 107 -4.24 -11.22 -5.05
C ILE A 107 -3.93 -11.42 -6.55
N ILE A 108 -2.66 -11.41 -6.95
CA ILE A 108 -2.27 -11.64 -8.35
C ILE A 108 -2.67 -13.05 -8.79
N GLY A 109 -2.46 -14.07 -7.96
CA GLY A 109 -2.89 -15.45 -8.24
C GLY A 109 -4.41 -15.58 -8.42
N LEU A 110 -5.19 -14.87 -7.63
CA LEU A 110 -6.64 -14.78 -7.79
C LEU A 110 -7.02 -14.08 -9.10
N LEU A 111 -6.40 -12.94 -9.41
CA LEU A 111 -6.65 -12.18 -10.63
C LEU A 111 -6.30 -12.98 -11.88
N ILE A 112 -5.20 -13.72 -11.89
CA ILE A 112 -4.84 -14.63 -13.01
C ILE A 112 -5.96 -15.63 -13.29
N ARG A 113 -6.65 -16.13 -12.26
CA ARG A 113 -7.74 -17.10 -12.40
C ARG A 113 -9.07 -16.47 -12.82
N VAL A 114 -9.41 -15.33 -12.25
CA VAL A 114 -10.74 -14.71 -12.38
C VAL A 114 -10.78 -13.67 -13.51
N ARG A 115 -9.75 -12.83 -13.59
CA ARG A 115 -9.65 -11.70 -14.52
C ARG A 115 -8.22 -11.49 -15.01
N PRO A 116 -7.67 -12.43 -15.80
CA PRO A 116 -6.32 -12.32 -16.33
C PRO A 116 -6.12 -11.10 -17.24
N ASP A 117 -7.19 -10.59 -17.83
CA ASP A 117 -7.22 -9.40 -18.69
C ASP A 117 -6.81 -8.10 -17.96
N LEU A 118 -6.86 -8.07 -16.63
CA LEU A 118 -6.42 -6.93 -15.81
C LEU A 118 -4.91 -6.91 -15.59
N ILE A 119 -4.21 -7.99 -15.88
CA ILE A 119 -2.76 -8.11 -15.64
C ILE A 119 -2.02 -7.88 -16.95
N TYR A 120 -1.48 -6.67 -17.12
CA TYR A 120 -0.71 -6.29 -18.32
C TYR A 120 0.49 -7.23 -18.61
N ALA A 121 1.08 -7.75 -17.55
CA ALA A 121 2.27 -8.61 -17.63
C ALA A 121 1.95 -10.08 -17.96
N TYR A 122 0.67 -10.47 -18.11
CA TYR A 122 0.24 -11.85 -18.35
C TYR A 122 -0.14 -12.07 -19.80
N ASP A 123 0.55 -12.98 -20.48
CA ASP A 123 0.16 -13.42 -21.83
C ASP A 123 -0.90 -14.52 -21.71
N ARG A 124 -2.08 -14.21 -22.18
CA ARG A 124 -3.23 -15.11 -22.14
C ARG A 124 -3.21 -16.04 -23.36
N GLU A 125 -2.99 -17.33 -23.12
CA GLU A 125 -3.12 -18.35 -24.16
C GLU A 125 -4.59 -18.77 -24.42
N ASP A 126 -5.51 -18.57 -23.47
CA ASP A 126 -6.87 -19.07 -23.57
C ASP A 126 -7.95 -17.97 -23.41
N LYS A 127 -8.83 -17.85 -24.43
CA LYS A 127 -9.86 -16.79 -24.51
C LYS A 127 -11.17 -17.14 -23.80
N ASN A 128 -11.27 -18.26 -23.08
CA ASN A 128 -12.57 -18.82 -22.65
C ASN A 128 -12.87 -18.70 -21.15
N THR A 129 -12.40 -17.65 -20.49
CA THR A 129 -12.84 -17.37 -19.12
C THR A 129 -14.10 -16.54 -19.10
N ARG A 130 -15.14 -17.01 -18.41
CA ARG A 130 -16.37 -16.24 -18.14
C ARG A 130 -15.96 -14.94 -17.43
N ALA A 131 -16.16 -13.81 -18.08
CA ALA A 131 -15.87 -12.51 -17.52
C ALA A 131 -16.82 -12.27 -16.32
N VAL A 132 -16.32 -12.43 -15.12
CA VAL A 132 -16.99 -11.89 -13.94
C VAL A 132 -17.07 -10.38 -14.13
N SER A 133 -18.23 -9.79 -13.88
CA SER A 133 -18.40 -8.35 -14.02
C SER A 133 -17.32 -7.62 -13.21
N PHE A 134 -16.53 -6.77 -13.85
CA PHE A 134 -15.52 -5.95 -13.19
C PHE A 134 -16.08 -5.19 -12.00
N TYR A 135 -17.25 -4.58 -12.18
CA TYR A 135 -17.93 -3.82 -11.13
C TYR A 135 -18.36 -4.72 -9.96
N GLY A 136 -18.87 -5.93 -10.23
CA GLY A 136 -19.25 -6.88 -9.19
C GLY A 136 -18.07 -7.33 -8.34
N LEU A 137 -16.95 -7.72 -8.98
CA LEU A 137 -15.72 -8.08 -8.29
C LEU A 137 -15.16 -6.91 -7.47
N PHE A 138 -15.18 -5.72 -8.03
CA PHE A 138 -14.65 -4.52 -7.40
C PHE A 138 -15.47 -4.12 -6.16
N ILE A 139 -16.80 -4.12 -6.25
CA ILE A 139 -17.69 -3.87 -5.11
C ILE A 139 -17.51 -4.94 -4.03
N MET A 140 -17.41 -6.21 -4.42
CA MET A 140 -17.18 -7.30 -3.48
C MET A 140 -15.87 -7.13 -2.72
N LEU A 141 -14.78 -6.74 -3.41
CA LEU A 141 -13.49 -6.48 -2.77
C LEU A 141 -13.55 -5.29 -1.81
N ILE A 142 -14.23 -4.20 -2.18
CA ILE A 142 -14.44 -3.05 -1.29
C ILE A 142 -15.14 -3.48 -0.01
N LEU A 143 -16.25 -4.20 -0.13
CA LEU A 143 -17.02 -4.65 1.03
C LEU A 143 -16.22 -5.62 1.91
N LEU A 144 -15.49 -6.57 1.30
CA LEU A 144 -14.65 -7.53 2.02
C LEU A 144 -13.54 -6.82 2.78
N LEU A 145 -12.81 -5.92 2.15
CA LEU A 145 -11.73 -5.16 2.78
C LEU A 145 -12.26 -4.28 3.93
N SER A 146 -13.39 -3.60 3.72
CA SER A 146 -14.00 -2.79 4.79
C SER A 146 -14.46 -3.64 5.97
N LEU A 147 -14.95 -4.85 5.72
CA LEU A 147 -15.37 -5.78 6.79
C LEU A 147 -14.18 -6.33 7.59
N ILE A 148 -13.03 -6.50 6.97
CA ILE A 148 -11.81 -7.01 7.62
C ILE A 148 -11.10 -5.90 8.42
N THR A 149 -11.20 -4.64 8.02
CA THR A 149 -10.49 -3.51 8.64
C THR A 149 -10.68 -3.41 10.18
N PRO A 150 -11.88 -3.62 10.77
CA PRO A 150 -12.04 -3.57 12.23
C PRO A 150 -11.27 -4.64 13.01
N PHE A 151 -10.77 -5.67 12.32
CA PHE A 151 -9.93 -6.72 12.92
C PHE A 151 -8.43 -6.45 12.72
N ALA A 152 -8.06 -5.29 12.14
CA ALA A 152 -6.66 -4.91 12.00
C ALA A 152 -6.03 -4.72 13.39
N SER A 153 -4.75 -5.07 13.51
CA SER A 153 -3.99 -4.84 14.72
C SER A 153 -3.86 -3.35 15.02
N SER A 154 -3.99 -2.98 16.29
CA SER A 154 -3.66 -1.65 16.81
C SER A 154 -2.19 -1.53 17.21
N SER A 155 -1.37 -2.55 16.91
CA SER A 155 0.07 -2.49 17.17
C SER A 155 0.73 -1.48 16.24
N PRO A 156 1.81 -0.82 16.70
CA PRO A 156 2.54 0.15 15.90
C PRO A 156 3.02 -0.46 14.57
N ASP A 157 3.06 0.34 13.53
CA ASP A 157 3.65 -0.08 12.26
C ASP A 157 5.18 -0.18 12.35
N GLY A 158 5.86 -0.56 11.26
CA GLY A 158 7.30 -0.79 11.30
C GLY A 158 8.10 0.48 11.58
N LEU A 159 7.62 1.66 11.19
CA LEU A 159 8.27 2.93 11.47
C LEU A 159 7.97 3.39 12.90
N GLU A 160 6.71 3.30 13.32
CA GLU A 160 6.28 3.61 14.68
C GLU A 160 7.00 2.72 15.70
N TYR A 161 7.09 1.40 15.44
CA TYR A 161 7.82 0.45 16.28
C TYR A 161 9.29 0.87 16.48
N VAL A 162 9.98 1.21 15.40
CA VAL A 162 11.38 1.68 15.48
C VAL A 162 11.46 3.05 16.16
N ALA A 163 10.49 3.94 15.94
CA ALA A 163 10.43 5.24 16.59
C ALA A 163 10.26 5.11 18.10
N GLU A 164 9.35 4.28 18.57
CA GLU A 164 9.13 4.00 19.99
C GLU A 164 10.37 3.38 20.64
N GLU A 165 11.00 2.39 20.00
CA GLU A 165 12.22 1.71 20.48
C GLU A 165 13.38 2.71 20.73
N PHE A 166 13.49 3.74 19.89
CA PHE A 166 14.51 4.78 20.01
C PHE A 166 14.05 6.06 20.72
N GLY A 167 12.84 6.07 21.29
CA GLY A 167 12.33 7.18 22.08
C GLY A 167 12.02 8.45 21.27
N PHE A 168 11.66 8.30 19.99
CA PHE A 168 11.11 9.40 19.21
C PHE A 168 9.72 9.74 19.74
N GLN A 169 9.49 10.98 20.09
CA GLN A 169 8.15 11.43 20.51
C GLN A 169 7.33 11.77 19.27
N GLU A 170 6.11 11.28 19.25
CA GLU A 170 5.13 11.74 18.28
C GLU A 170 4.79 13.21 18.57
N THR A 171 4.71 14.00 17.52
CA THR A 171 4.22 15.38 17.62
C THR A 171 2.70 15.34 17.48
N ASP A 172 1.98 15.96 18.42
CA ASP A 172 0.54 16.09 18.36
C ASP A 172 0.10 16.60 16.99
N GLY A 173 -0.61 15.77 16.25
CA GLY A 173 -1.11 16.08 14.91
C GLY A 173 -2.35 16.99 14.97
N ILE A 174 -2.74 17.51 13.81
CA ILE A 174 -4.02 18.21 13.68
C ILE A 174 -5.13 17.15 13.69
N VAL A 175 -6.04 17.25 14.66
CA VAL A 175 -7.22 16.38 14.76
C VAL A 175 -8.10 16.57 13.53
N LEU A 176 -8.34 15.50 12.79
CA LEU A 176 -9.19 15.46 11.59
C LEU A 176 -10.43 14.59 11.83
N LEU A 177 -11.41 14.71 10.93
CA LEU A 177 -12.72 14.05 11.02
C LEU A 177 -12.68 12.52 11.18
N LEU A 178 -11.61 11.87 10.76
CA LEU A 178 -11.44 10.41 10.74
C LEU A 178 -10.10 10.00 11.37
N GLU A 179 -9.73 10.67 12.47
CA GLU A 179 -8.51 10.37 13.20
C GLU A 179 -8.52 8.91 13.69
N ASP A 180 -7.39 8.22 13.60
CA ASP A 180 -7.24 6.80 13.97
C ASP A 180 -8.28 5.87 13.36
N TYR A 181 -8.68 6.16 12.11
CA TYR A 181 -9.71 5.38 11.41
C TYR A 181 -11.06 5.33 12.14
N GLY A 182 -11.31 6.28 13.04
CA GLY A 182 -12.53 6.41 13.82
C GLY A 182 -13.40 7.57 13.37
N ILE A 183 -14.72 7.42 13.51
CA ILE A 183 -15.68 8.53 13.43
C ILE A 183 -16.05 8.89 14.86
N SER A 184 -15.60 10.04 15.34
CA SER A 184 -15.73 10.48 16.73
C SER A 184 -17.17 10.52 17.27
N THR A 185 -18.17 10.62 16.39
CA THR A 185 -19.60 10.62 16.74
C THR A 185 -20.19 9.20 16.91
N ILE A 186 -19.45 8.13 16.59
CA ILE A 186 -19.92 6.76 16.64
C ILE A 186 -19.26 6.01 17.81
N ASN A 187 -20.01 5.71 18.85
CA ASN A 187 -19.50 5.03 20.06
C ASN A 187 -19.11 3.56 19.85
N ASN A 188 -19.56 2.91 18.78
CA ASN A 188 -19.22 1.53 18.47
C ASN A 188 -17.97 1.49 17.61
N ASN A 189 -16.84 1.05 18.17
CA ASN A 189 -15.55 0.99 17.48
C ASN A 189 -15.60 0.18 16.17
N PHE A 190 -16.28 -0.98 16.16
CA PHE A 190 -16.40 -1.79 14.95
C PHE A 190 -17.12 -1.04 13.82
N VAL A 191 -18.28 -0.42 14.14
CA VAL A 191 -19.07 0.34 13.16
C VAL A 191 -18.30 1.58 12.70
N SER A 192 -17.64 2.27 13.62
CA SER A 192 -16.82 3.45 13.34
C SER A 192 -15.70 3.12 12.36
N THR A 193 -14.89 2.11 12.64
CA THR A 193 -13.77 1.69 11.78
C THR A 193 -14.25 1.12 10.44
N PHE A 194 -15.32 0.33 10.43
CA PHE A 194 -15.91 -0.19 9.19
C PHE A 194 -16.37 0.94 8.26
N LEU A 195 -17.09 1.92 8.78
CA LEU A 195 -17.57 3.06 7.98
C LEU A 195 -16.43 3.96 7.51
N SER A 196 -15.42 4.19 8.36
CA SER A 196 -14.21 4.94 7.97
C SER A 196 -13.47 4.26 6.84
N ALA A 197 -13.27 2.94 6.92
CA ALA A 197 -12.65 2.15 5.85
C ALA A 197 -13.46 2.21 4.55
N LEU A 198 -14.79 2.05 4.64
CA LEU A 198 -15.68 2.12 3.49
C LEU A 198 -15.60 3.50 2.80
N LEU A 199 -15.63 4.60 3.56
CA LEU A 199 -15.49 5.95 3.04
C LEU A 199 -14.12 6.18 2.39
N GLY A 200 -13.04 5.73 3.02
CA GLY A 200 -11.68 5.83 2.48
C GLY A 200 -11.54 5.09 1.14
N ILE A 201 -11.94 3.83 1.10
CA ILE A 201 -11.86 2.99 -0.11
C ILE A 201 -12.75 3.54 -1.22
N ALA A 202 -14.01 3.90 -0.90
CA ALA A 202 -14.94 4.47 -1.87
C ALA A 202 -14.43 5.79 -2.46
N SER A 203 -13.83 6.65 -1.65
CA SER A 203 -13.26 7.92 -2.13
C SER A 203 -12.10 7.70 -3.11
N ILE A 204 -11.21 6.72 -2.87
CA ILE A 204 -10.14 6.35 -3.79
C ILE A 204 -10.72 5.80 -5.09
N ALA A 205 -11.73 4.93 -5.00
CA ALA A 205 -12.40 4.33 -6.14
C ALA A 205 -13.03 5.41 -7.05
N ILE A 206 -13.77 6.35 -6.47
CA ILE A 206 -14.43 7.44 -7.19
C ILE A 206 -13.39 8.30 -7.92
N ILE A 207 -12.31 8.70 -7.24
CA ILE A 207 -11.28 9.53 -7.88
C ILE A 207 -10.59 8.77 -9.01
N THR A 208 -10.26 7.49 -8.79
CA THR A 208 -9.65 6.66 -9.83
C THR A 208 -10.57 6.56 -11.05
N ALA A 209 -11.87 6.31 -10.84
CA ALA A 209 -12.85 6.26 -11.91
C ALA A 209 -12.97 7.61 -12.67
N MET A 210 -12.92 8.73 -11.96
CA MET A 210 -12.93 10.07 -12.59
C MET A 210 -11.71 10.31 -13.47
N PHE A 211 -10.51 9.90 -13.02
CA PHE A 211 -9.28 10.01 -13.83
C PHE A 211 -9.32 9.11 -15.06
N MET A 212 -9.82 7.89 -14.94
CA MET A 212 -9.95 6.96 -16.07
C MET A 212 -10.90 7.51 -17.14
N LYS A 213 -12.09 8.00 -16.73
CA LYS A 213 -13.06 8.58 -17.65
C LYS A 213 -12.51 9.81 -18.40
N ARG A 214 -11.71 10.64 -17.72
CA ARG A 214 -11.08 11.82 -18.34
C ARG A 214 -10.05 11.44 -19.40
N ARG A 215 -9.33 10.31 -19.20
CA ARG A 215 -8.33 9.80 -20.15
C ARG A 215 -8.98 9.21 -21.41
N GLU A 216 -10.14 8.59 -21.29
CA GLU A 216 -10.90 8.08 -22.43
C GLU A 216 -11.50 9.22 -23.28
N SER A 217 -12.03 10.26 -22.65
CA SER A 217 -12.56 11.43 -23.34
C SER A 217 -11.50 12.20 -24.13
N GLY A 218 -10.26 12.28 -23.64
CA GLY A 218 -9.14 12.92 -24.34
C GLY A 218 -8.53 12.11 -25.49
N LYS A 219 -8.91 10.83 -25.66
CA LYS A 219 -8.50 10.01 -26.80
C LYS A 219 -9.48 10.08 -27.98
N ASN A 220 -10.70 10.57 -27.73
CA ASN A 220 -11.77 10.66 -28.73
C ASN A 220 -11.96 12.09 -29.28
N SER A 221 -11.16 13.03 -28.87
CA SER A 221 -11.01 14.37 -29.41
C SER A 221 -9.69 14.51 -30.17
#